data_89d9cb34bb133de350f63cbb7fc370eb
#
_entry.id   89d9cb34bb133de350f63cbb7fc370eb
#
_cell.length_a   1.000
_cell.length_b   1.000
_cell.length_c   1.000
_cell.angle_alpha   90.00
_cell.angle_beta   90.00
_cell.angle_gamma   90.00
#
_symmetry.space_group_name_H-M   'P 1'
#
loop_
_entity.id
_entity.type
_entity.pdbx_description
1 polymer ?
#
loop_
_entity_poly.entity_id
_entity_poly.type
_entity_poly.pdbx_seq_one_letter_code
_entity_poly.pdbx_strand_id
1 'polypeptide(L)'
;MKKTLTLTLETLAGDIPCLVAAPLNLAPEAPLVFVLHGLGSRKENMLTALYELASAGLRAVALDARLHGDRADAGERDERLIRDYFGATSEMIEGTTQDISRLLDHFAPTHAGIHGISLGGYITFAALLAEPRLAAASVALGSPDWLGPLRRFGLGPGHPAWDRATALNPLELLPQVLPPRPLLMLHGTADSVVPPDGVIALEEKLRPLYASFPDRLKLQLYPDLGHDYPDDMLTRTCAWFERFLLADDSGSGL
;
A
#
# COMPACT_ATOMS: atom_id res chain seq x y z
N MET A 1 -19.31 16.27 16.68
CA MET A 1 -18.79 15.72 17.98
C MET A 1 -17.45 15.09 17.72
N LYS A 2 -16.41 15.34 18.55
CA LYS A 2 -15.14 14.62 18.45
C LYS A 2 -15.39 13.16 18.81
N LYS A 3 -15.01 12.22 17.91
CA LYS A 3 -15.09 10.78 18.21
C LYS A 3 -13.98 10.42 19.20
N THR A 4 -14.28 9.60 20.21
CA THR A 4 -13.24 9.00 21.05
C THR A 4 -12.60 7.87 20.25
N LEU A 5 -11.28 7.88 20.15
CA LEU A 5 -10.51 6.87 19.44
C LEU A 5 -9.77 5.96 20.42
N THR A 6 -9.60 4.71 20.05
CA THR A 6 -8.68 3.77 20.68
C THR A 6 -7.43 3.68 19.83
N LEU A 7 -6.28 3.51 20.48
CA LEU A 7 -5.01 3.15 19.85
C LEU A 7 -4.40 2.03 20.66
N THR A 8 -4.16 0.89 20.04
CA THR A 8 -3.59 -0.30 20.70
C THR A 8 -2.36 -0.79 19.94
N LEU A 9 -1.37 -1.26 20.70
CA LEU A 9 -0.24 -2.02 20.16
C LEU A 9 -0.54 -3.50 20.40
N GLU A 10 -0.58 -4.29 19.36
CA GLU A 10 -0.99 -5.70 19.42
C GLU A 10 -0.06 -6.55 18.56
N THR A 11 0.12 -7.81 18.95
CA THR A 11 0.70 -8.83 18.07
C THR A 11 -0.42 -9.71 17.55
N LEU A 12 -0.72 -9.58 16.26
CA LEU A 12 -1.89 -10.18 15.61
C LEU A 12 -1.49 -11.35 14.70
N ALA A 13 -2.47 -12.18 14.37
CA ALA A 13 -2.29 -13.35 13.50
C ALA A 13 -1.06 -14.21 13.88
N GLY A 14 -0.73 -14.25 15.17
CA GLY A 14 0.34 -15.06 15.77
C GLY A 14 1.65 -14.29 16.00
N ASP A 15 2.13 -13.48 15.06
CA ASP A 15 3.48 -12.89 15.12
C ASP A 15 3.62 -11.52 14.43
N ILE A 16 2.52 -10.86 14.04
CA ILE A 16 2.58 -9.60 13.30
C ILE A 16 2.39 -8.42 14.26
N PRO A 17 3.42 -7.62 14.55
CA PRO A 17 3.28 -6.42 15.38
C PRO A 17 2.49 -5.35 14.63
N CYS A 18 1.39 -4.89 15.23
CA CYS A 18 0.48 -3.91 14.64
C CYS A 18 0.18 -2.77 15.61
N LEU A 19 -0.01 -1.57 15.07
CA LEU A 19 -0.74 -0.48 15.72
C LEU A 19 -2.15 -0.45 15.13
N VAL A 20 -3.16 -0.53 15.97
CA VAL A 20 -4.56 -0.49 15.57
C VAL A 20 -5.22 0.76 16.14
N ALA A 21 -5.77 1.61 15.27
CA ALA A 21 -6.57 2.76 15.66
C ALA A 21 -8.01 2.59 15.14
N ALA A 22 -8.99 2.89 16.00
CA ALA A 22 -10.39 2.77 15.64
C ALA A 22 -11.27 3.72 16.49
N PRO A 23 -12.46 4.11 16.02
CA PRO A 23 -13.47 4.70 16.89
C PRO A 23 -13.82 3.77 18.04
N LEU A 24 -14.02 4.33 19.23
CA LEU A 24 -14.54 3.56 20.37
C LEU A 24 -15.90 2.95 19.99
N ASN A 25 -16.08 1.67 20.26
CA ASN A 25 -17.30 0.90 19.91
C ASN A 25 -17.52 0.68 18.40
N LEU A 26 -16.45 0.71 17.58
CA LEU A 26 -16.54 0.29 16.19
C LEU A 26 -16.87 -1.22 16.13
N ALA A 27 -17.77 -1.60 15.21
CA ALA A 27 -18.13 -3.01 15.02
C ALA A 27 -16.90 -3.85 14.61
N PRO A 28 -16.79 -5.12 15.05
CA PRO A 28 -15.64 -5.96 14.72
C PRO A 28 -15.38 -6.10 13.22
N GLU A 29 -16.45 -6.23 12.44
CA GLU A 29 -16.43 -6.40 10.98
C GLU A 29 -16.37 -5.09 10.19
N ALA A 30 -16.28 -3.94 10.85
CA ALA A 30 -16.26 -2.63 10.19
C ALA A 30 -15.12 -2.51 9.17
N PRO A 31 -15.28 -1.62 8.17
CA PRO A 31 -14.25 -1.41 7.15
C PRO A 31 -12.88 -1.08 7.74
N LEU A 32 -11.83 -1.65 7.13
CA LEU A 32 -10.46 -1.59 7.59
C LEU A 32 -9.54 -1.03 6.51
N VAL A 33 -8.52 -0.23 6.92
CA VAL A 33 -7.44 0.21 6.02
C VAL A 33 -6.10 -0.20 6.62
N PHE A 34 -5.32 -0.98 5.87
CA PHE A 34 -3.90 -1.21 6.17
C PHE A 34 -3.07 0.00 5.77
N VAL A 35 -2.10 0.36 6.61
CA VAL A 35 -1.21 1.51 6.39
C VAL A 35 0.24 1.02 6.47
N LEU A 36 0.98 1.17 5.35
CA LEU A 36 2.32 0.63 5.19
C LEU A 36 3.36 1.73 5.05
N HIS A 37 4.39 1.66 5.88
CA HIS A 37 5.51 2.59 5.92
C HIS A 37 6.54 2.37 4.80
N GLY A 38 7.44 3.33 4.58
CA GLY A 38 8.57 3.24 3.65
C GLY A 38 9.77 2.47 4.21
N LEU A 39 10.78 2.25 3.34
CA LEU A 39 12.04 1.60 3.71
C LEU A 39 12.73 2.37 4.85
N GLY A 40 13.23 1.66 5.84
CA GLY A 40 13.89 2.25 7.01
C GLY A 40 12.97 2.89 8.03
N SER A 41 11.66 2.87 7.80
CA SER A 41 10.63 3.39 8.70
C SER A 41 10.01 2.26 9.55
N ARG A 42 8.92 2.54 10.27
CA ARG A 42 8.22 1.60 11.13
C ARG A 42 6.76 2.03 11.35
N LYS A 43 5.93 1.13 11.86
CA LYS A 43 4.48 1.35 12.07
C LYS A 43 4.14 2.61 12.87
N GLU A 44 4.98 3.00 13.85
CA GLU A 44 4.77 4.20 14.67
C GLU A 44 4.84 5.49 13.86
N ASN A 45 5.55 5.50 12.75
CA ASN A 45 5.63 6.66 11.87
C ASN A 45 4.31 6.88 11.09
N MET A 46 3.39 5.91 11.15
CA MET A 46 2.06 6.00 10.52
C MET A 46 0.97 6.52 11.44
N LEU A 47 1.30 6.98 12.66
CA LEU A 47 0.33 7.44 13.66
C LEU A 47 -0.61 8.53 13.15
N THR A 48 -0.12 9.49 12.36
CA THR A 48 -0.97 10.54 11.78
C THR A 48 -2.01 9.94 10.84
N ALA A 49 -1.60 9.03 9.95
CA ALA A 49 -2.51 8.36 9.03
C ALA A 49 -3.54 7.49 9.78
N LEU A 50 -3.10 6.76 10.81
CA LEU A 50 -3.99 5.99 11.67
C LEU A 50 -5.04 6.87 12.34
N TYR A 51 -4.63 8.02 12.88
CA TYR A 51 -5.52 8.96 13.54
C TYR A 51 -6.56 9.55 12.57
N GLU A 52 -6.15 9.99 11.38
CA GLU A 52 -7.05 10.58 10.39
C GLU A 52 -8.07 9.56 9.87
N LEU A 53 -7.63 8.35 9.51
CA LEU A 53 -8.53 7.28 9.07
C LEU A 53 -9.50 6.84 10.16
N ALA A 54 -9.04 6.71 11.41
CA ALA A 54 -9.91 6.37 12.54
C ALA A 54 -10.89 7.50 12.83
N SER A 55 -10.49 8.78 12.71
CA SER A 55 -11.37 9.93 12.86
C SER A 55 -12.48 9.96 11.80
N ALA A 56 -12.18 9.50 10.59
CA ALA A 56 -13.17 9.32 9.53
C ALA A 56 -14.18 8.21 9.85
N GLY A 57 -13.83 7.21 10.63
CA GLY A 57 -14.73 6.13 11.04
C GLY A 57 -14.28 4.73 10.61
N LEU A 58 -13.06 4.61 10.12
CA LEU A 58 -12.45 3.36 9.70
C LEU A 58 -11.65 2.71 10.83
N ARG A 59 -11.46 1.39 10.77
CA ARG A 59 -10.34 0.76 11.48
C ARG A 59 -9.09 0.95 10.67
N ALA A 60 -8.04 1.52 11.25
CA ALA A 60 -6.76 1.70 10.60
C ALA A 60 -5.71 0.82 11.27
N VAL A 61 -4.97 0.05 10.50
CA VAL A 61 -3.97 -0.92 10.98
C VAL A 61 -2.63 -0.67 10.32
N ALA A 62 -1.65 -0.21 11.08
CA ALA A 62 -0.26 -0.13 10.62
C ALA A 62 0.50 -1.36 11.12
N LEU A 63 1.26 -1.99 10.24
CA LEU A 63 2.14 -3.11 10.57
C LEU A 63 3.58 -2.81 10.16
N ASP A 64 4.53 -3.41 10.86
CA ASP A 64 5.92 -3.39 10.41
C ASP A 64 6.08 -4.33 9.22
N ALA A 65 6.64 -3.83 8.14
CA ALA A 65 7.06 -4.67 7.02
C ALA A 65 8.14 -5.67 7.49
N ARG A 66 8.29 -6.80 6.80
CA ARG A 66 9.39 -7.74 7.07
C ARG A 66 10.72 -6.98 7.11
N LEU A 67 11.62 -7.36 8.02
CA LEU A 67 12.92 -6.73 8.27
C LEU A 67 12.82 -5.27 8.78
N HIS A 68 11.70 -4.85 9.37
CA HIS A 68 11.51 -3.52 9.94
C HIS A 68 10.90 -3.55 11.35
N GLY A 69 11.10 -2.46 12.08
CA GLY A 69 10.48 -2.21 13.38
C GLY A 69 10.73 -3.33 14.38
N ASP A 70 9.66 -3.88 14.95
CA ASP A 70 9.74 -4.97 15.95
C ASP A 70 9.99 -6.35 15.31
N ARG A 71 10.19 -6.42 13.97
CA ARG A 71 10.39 -7.69 13.22
C ARG A 71 11.83 -7.96 12.84
N ALA A 72 12.73 -7.02 13.03
CA ALA A 72 14.16 -7.20 12.83
C ALA A 72 14.95 -6.04 13.44
N ASP A 73 16.18 -6.32 13.83
CA ASP A 73 17.16 -5.30 14.15
C ASP A 73 17.48 -4.46 12.89
N ALA A 74 17.64 -3.15 13.06
CA ALA A 74 17.99 -2.26 11.95
C ALA A 74 19.36 -2.61 11.33
N GLY A 75 20.31 -3.07 12.14
CA GLY A 75 21.60 -3.56 11.67
C GLY A 75 21.47 -4.81 10.80
N GLU A 76 20.64 -5.77 11.19
CA GLU A 76 20.37 -6.98 10.40
C GLU A 76 19.78 -6.63 9.02
N ARG A 77 18.79 -5.73 8.98
CA ARG A 77 18.21 -5.24 7.72
C ARG A 77 19.27 -4.65 6.80
N ASP A 78 20.09 -3.74 7.32
CA ASP A 78 21.08 -3.03 6.54
C ASP A 78 22.18 -3.97 6.02
N GLU A 79 22.62 -4.92 6.83
CA GLU A 79 23.54 -5.98 6.39
C GLU A 79 22.95 -6.84 5.27
N ARG A 80 21.67 -7.18 5.34
CA ARG A 80 20.99 -7.96 4.31
C ARG A 80 20.83 -7.17 3.02
N LEU A 81 20.48 -5.87 3.10
CA LEU A 81 20.42 -5.00 1.92
C LEU A 81 21.78 -4.83 1.25
N ILE A 82 22.87 -4.72 2.02
CA ILE A 82 24.24 -4.65 1.47
C ILE A 82 24.62 -5.96 0.78
N ARG A 83 24.27 -7.10 1.37
CA ARG A 83 24.64 -8.42 0.87
C ARG A 83 23.83 -8.85 -0.35
N ASP A 84 22.54 -8.63 -0.30
CA ASP A 84 21.56 -9.01 -1.34
C ASP A 84 20.37 -8.06 -1.34
N TYR A 85 20.51 -6.93 -2.01
CA TYR A 85 19.46 -5.89 -2.07
C TYR A 85 18.15 -6.44 -2.64
N PHE A 86 18.22 -7.20 -3.72
CA PHE A 86 17.00 -7.69 -4.39
C PHE A 86 16.33 -8.83 -3.64
N GLY A 87 17.08 -9.73 -3.02
CA GLY A 87 16.54 -10.78 -2.17
C GLY A 87 15.87 -10.20 -0.92
N ALA A 88 16.53 -9.25 -0.25
CA ALA A 88 15.98 -8.58 0.91
C ALA A 88 14.71 -7.79 0.58
N THR A 89 14.69 -7.03 -0.52
CA THR A 89 13.48 -6.31 -0.97
C THR A 89 12.35 -7.24 -1.36
N SER A 90 12.63 -8.35 -2.03
CA SER A 90 11.61 -9.36 -2.35
C SER A 90 10.99 -9.96 -1.07
N GLU A 91 11.81 -10.28 -0.06
CA GLU A 91 11.33 -10.78 1.23
C GLU A 91 10.44 -9.74 1.94
N MET A 92 10.84 -8.47 1.95
CA MET A 92 10.03 -7.39 2.51
C MET A 92 8.67 -7.29 1.82
N ILE A 93 8.64 -7.31 0.49
CA ILE A 93 7.41 -7.15 -0.30
C ILE A 93 6.52 -8.39 -0.16
N GLU A 94 7.03 -9.55 -0.49
CA GLU A 94 6.25 -10.78 -0.56
C GLU A 94 5.82 -11.26 0.84
N GLY A 95 6.75 -11.23 1.81
CA GLY A 95 6.45 -11.63 3.18
C GLY A 95 5.41 -10.71 3.84
N THR A 96 5.50 -9.40 3.61
CA THR A 96 4.49 -8.46 4.13
C THR A 96 3.15 -8.61 3.40
N THR A 97 3.15 -8.92 2.11
CA THR A 97 1.94 -9.25 1.36
C THR A 97 1.21 -10.46 1.97
N GLN A 98 1.94 -11.52 2.31
CA GLN A 98 1.37 -12.69 3.01
C GLN A 98 0.82 -12.34 4.39
N ASP A 99 1.49 -11.43 5.12
CA ASP A 99 1.00 -10.97 6.42
C ASP A 99 -0.31 -10.19 6.30
N ILE A 100 -0.49 -9.40 5.23
CA ILE A 100 -1.76 -8.70 4.95
C ILE A 100 -2.89 -9.71 4.77
N SER A 101 -2.69 -10.81 4.03
CA SER A 101 -3.70 -11.87 3.88
C SER A 101 -4.05 -12.51 5.23
N ARG A 102 -3.05 -12.80 6.09
CA ARG A 102 -3.27 -13.34 7.45
C ARG A 102 -4.05 -12.37 8.35
N LEU A 103 -3.77 -11.08 8.23
CA LEU A 103 -4.51 -10.04 8.97
C LEU A 103 -5.94 -9.87 8.44
N LEU A 104 -6.18 -10.02 7.14
CA LEU A 104 -7.53 -10.05 6.58
C LEU A 104 -8.33 -11.26 7.09
N ASP A 105 -7.70 -12.42 7.25
CA ASP A 105 -8.32 -13.60 7.88
C ASP A 105 -8.64 -13.34 9.35
N HIS A 106 -7.76 -12.63 10.06
CA HIS A 106 -7.95 -12.31 11.49
C HIS A 106 -9.07 -11.30 11.74
N PHE A 107 -9.12 -10.21 10.96
CA PHE A 107 -10.11 -9.14 11.14
C PHE A 107 -11.46 -9.42 10.48
N ALA A 108 -11.49 -10.20 9.42
CA ALA A 108 -12.67 -10.51 8.59
C ALA A 108 -13.55 -9.26 8.32
N PRO A 109 -12.99 -8.14 7.82
CA PRO A 109 -13.74 -6.90 7.67
C PRO A 109 -14.77 -7.01 6.54
N THR A 110 -15.85 -6.18 6.58
CA THR A 110 -16.81 -6.07 5.47
C THR A 110 -16.12 -5.60 4.19
N HIS A 111 -15.25 -4.59 4.33
CA HIS A 111 -14.43 -4.04 3.24
C HIS A 111 -13.02 -3.75 3.74
N ALA A 112 -12.03 -4.00 2.91
CA ALA A 112 -10.64 -3.68 3.24
C ALA A 112 -10.03 -2.73 2.20
N GLY A 113 -9.29 -1.74 2.70
CA GLY A 113 -8.43 -0.88 1.90
C GLY A 113 -6.96 -1.07 2.27
N ILE A 114 -6.08 -0.54 1.44
CA ILE A 114 -4.63 -0.57 1.67
C ILE A 114 -4.00 0.73 1.19
N HIS A 115 -3.18 1.34 2.05
CA HIS A 115 -2.36 2.50 1.72
C HIS A 115 -0.89 2.20 1.98
N GLY A 116 -0.02 2.58 1.06
CA GLY A 116 1.41 2.39 1.24
C GLY A 116 2.24 3.54 0.67
N ILE A 117 3.33 3.86 1.37
CA ILE A 117 4.28 4.92 1.01
C ILE A 117 5.61 4.28 0.61
N SER A 118 6.18 4.64 -0.55
CA SER A 118 7.49 4.17 -1.01
C SER A 118 7.56 2.63 -1.04
N LEU A 119 8.38 1.97 -0.22
CA LEU A 119 8.37 0.50 -0.06
C LEU A 119 6.95 -0.03 0.21
N GLY A 120 6.19 0.65 1.09
CA GLY A 120 4.78 0.31 1.34
C GLY A 120 3.92 0.37 0.07
N GLY A 121 4.25 1.26 -0.87
CA GLY A 121 3.61 1.34 -2.17
C GLY A 121 3.91 0.12 -3.06
N TYR A 122 5.15 -0.37 -3.08
CA TYR A 122 5.50 -1.63 -3.75
C TYR A 122 4.74 -2.82 -3.16
N ILE A 123 4.65 -2.88 -1.81
CA ILE A 123 3.87 -3.91 -1.10
C ILE A 123 2.38 -3.78 -1.46
N THR A 124 1.85 -2.56 -1.55
CA THR A 124 0.45 -2.32 -1.94
C THR A 124 0.14 -2.87 -3.32
N PHE A 125 0.99 -2.63 -4.31
CA PHE A 125 0.81 -3.19 -5.65
C PHE A 125 0.89 -4.73 -5.67
N ALA A 126 1.80 -5.33 -4.90
CA ALA A 126 1.88 -6.78 -4.73
C ALA A 126 0.62 -7.35 -4.05
N ALA A 127 0.15 -6.69 -2.99
CA ALA A 127 -1.04 -7.11 -2.26
C ALA A 127 -2.30 -7.04 -3.14
N LEU A 128 -2.43 -6.06 -4.03
CA LEU A 128 -3.54 -5.98 -4.98
C LEU A 128 -3.58 -7.14 -5.97
N LEU A 129 -2.43 -7.75 -6.30
CA LEU A 129 -2.38 -8.97 -7.12
C LEU A 129 -2.78 -10.21 -6.32
N ALA A 130 -2.26 -10.33 -5.10
CA ALA A 130 -2.41 -11.53 -4.30
C ALA A 130 -3.75 -11.62 -3.58
N GLU A 131 -4.40 -10.45 -3.29
CA GLU A 131 -5.52 -10.39 -2.35
C GLU A 131 -6.75 -9.67 -2.96
N PRO A 132 -7.68 -10.45 -3.52
CA PRO A 132 -8.88 -9.88 -4.14
C PRO A 132 -9.87 -9.25 -3.14
N ARG A 133 -9.72 -9.51 -1.83
CA ARG A 133 -10.53 -8.90 -0.77
C ARG A 133 -10.19 -7.43 -0.51
N LEU A 134 -9.08 -6.93 -1.05
CA LEU A 134 -8.76 -5.50 -0.99
C LEU A 134 -9.66 -4.74 -1.96
N ALA A 135 -10.63 -4.01 -1.44
CA ALA A 135 -11.67 -3.32 -2.19
C ALA A 135 -11.22 -1.96 -2.76
N ALA A 136 -10.25 -1.29 -2.12
CA ALA A 136 -9.72 0.00 -2.56
C ALA A 136 -8.24 0.15 -2.17
N ALA A 137 -7.48 0.94 -2.94
CA ALA A 137 -6.08 1.21 -2.65
C ALA A 137 -5.68 2.66 -2.88
N SER A 138 -4.69 3.11 -2.09
CA SER A 138 -3.97 4.37 -2.30
C SER A 138 -2.47 4.11 -2.22
N VAL A 139 -1.72 4.53 -3.22
CA VAL A 139 -0.26 4.39 -3.28
C VAL A 139 0.38 5.77 -3.37
N ALA A 140 1.32 6.05 -2.50
CA ALA A 140 2.14 7.25 -2.56
C ALA A 140 3.61 6.88 -2.79
N LEU A 141 4.27 7.51 -3.78
CA LEU A 141 5.71 7.41 -4.04
C LEU A 141 6.21 5.96 -4.25
N GLY A 142 5.34 5.05 -4.66
CA GLY A 142 5.66 3.65 -4.95
C GLY A 142 5.59 3.36 -6.45
N SER A 143 6.12 2.23 -6.89
CA SER A 143 6.11 1.84 -8.30
C SER A 143 5.59 0.42 -8.52
N PRO A 144 4.73 0.19 -9.52
CA PRO A 144 4.34 -1.13 -9.98
C PRO A 144 5.41 -1.77 -10.92
N ASP A 145 6.37 -0.99 -11.42
CA ASP A 145 7.44 -1.50 -12.29
C ASP A 145 8.62 -2.04 -11.46
N TRP A 146 8.61 -3.36 -11.25
CA TRP A 146 9.67 -4.04 -10.53
C TRP A 146 10.95 -4.24 -11.37
N LEU A 147 10.88 -4.07 -12.69
CA LEU A 147 12.03 -4.12 -13.57
C LEU A 147 12.79 -2.79 -13.63
N GLY A 148 12.16 -1.67 -13.30
CA GLY A 148 12.78 -0.35 -13.30
C GLY A 148 14.02 -0.25 -12.42
N PRO A 149 13.96 -0.62 -11.13
CA PRO A 149 15.14 -0.68 -10.26
C PRO A 149 16.24 -1.56 -10.83
N LEU A 150 15.91 -2.77 -11.32
CA LEU A 150 16.89 -3.71 -11.89
C LEU A 150 17.63 -3.11 -13.09
N ARG A 151 16.90 -2.47 -14.02
CA ARG A 151 17.50 -1.75 -15.17
C ARG A 151 18.49 -0.68 -14.71
N ARG A 152 18.17 0.07 -13.66
CA ARG A 152 19.06 1.12 -13.11
C ARG A 152 20.34 0.55 -12.51
N PHE A 153 20.30 -0.68 -11.99
CA PHE A 153 21.49 -1.41 -11.54
C PHE A 153 22.21 -2.17 -12.68
N GLY A 154 21.80 -1.98 -13.94
CA GLY A 154 22.40 -2.65 -15.09
C GLY A 154 22.10 -4.14 -15.16
N LEU A 155 21.08 -4.63 -14.45
CA LEU A 155 20.67 -6.03 -14.48
C LEU A 155 19.64 -6.26 -15.60
N GLY A 156 19.68 -7.44 -16.20
CA GLY A 156 18.82 -7.83 -17.31
C GLY A 156 18.46 -9.32 -17.31
N PRO A 157 17.87 -9.81 -18.42
CA PRO A 157 17.49 -11.22 -18.57
C PRO A 157 18.62 -12.19 -18.22
N GLY A 158 18.28 -13.27 -17.53
CA GLY A 158 19.24 -14.26 -17.03
C GLY A 158 19.77 -13.99 -15.61
N HIS A 159 19.47 -12.82 -15.03
CA HIS A 159 19.73 -12.60 -13.61
C HIS A 159 18.51 -13.10 -12.80
N PRO A 160 18.68 -13.86 -11.70
CA PRO A 160 17.56 -14.44 -10.96
C PRO A 160 16.53 -13.42 -10.48
N ALA A 161 16.97 -12.23 -10.04
CA ALA A 161 16.06 -11.15 -9.64
C ALA A 161 15.25 -10.60 -10.82
N TRP A 162 15.82 -10.57 -12.03
CA TRP A 162 15.13 -10.16 -13.25
C TRP A 162 14.01 -11.13 -13.64
N ASP A 163 14.31 -12.42 -13.63
CA ASP A 163 13.35 -13.45 -14.00
C ASP A 163 12.17 -13.47 -13.02
N ARG A 164 12.47 -13.33 -11.71
CA ARG A 164 11.44 -13.21 -10.67
C ARG A 164 10.59 -11.94 -10.83
N ALA A 165 11.23 -10.78 -11.01
CA ALA A 165 10.54 -9.52 -11.21
C ALA A 165 9.66 -9.53 -12.48
N THR A 166 10.12 -10.18 -13.56
CA THR A 166 9.35 -10.34 -14.79
C THR A 166 8.08 -11.16 -14.55
N ALA A 167 8.21 -12.28 -13.83
CA ALA A 167 7.06 -13.17 -13.56
C ALA A 167 6.00 -12.55 -12.66
N LEU A 168 6.38 -11.62 -11.78
CA LEU A 168 5.51 -11.04 -10.75
C LEU A 168 5.27 -9.53 -10.92
N ASN A 169 5.65 -8.94 -12.06
CA ASN A 169 5.62 -7.50 -12.29
C ASN A 169 4.20 -6.92 -12.20
N PRO A 170 3.85 -6.13 -11.17
CA PRO A 170 2.52 -5.57 -11.05
C PRO A 170 2.10 -4.70 -12.23
N LEU A 171 3.05 -4.00 -12.88
CA LEU A 171 2.77 -3.17 -14.07
C LEU A 171 2.10 -3.97 -15.20
N GLU A 172 2.46 -5.26 -15.35
CA GLU A 172 1.92 -6.12 -16.40
C GLU A 172 0.71 -6.94 -15.94
N LEU A 173 0.62 -7.27 -14.66
CA LEU A 173 -0.39 -8.18 -14.14
C LEU A 173 -1.66 -7.45 -13.62
N LEU A 174 -1.52 -6.26 -13.03
CA LEU A 174 -2.66 -5.51 -12.45
C LEU A 174 -3.77 -5.19 -13.47
N PRO A 175 -3.49 -4.85 -14.74
CA PRO A 175 -4.56 -4.62 -15.72
C PRO A 175 -5.52 -5.80 -15.90
N GLN A 176 -5.09 -7.01 -15.56
CA GLN A 176 -5.89 -8.23 -15.73
C GLN A 176 -6.81 -8.52 -14.53
N VAL A 177 -6.50 -8.00 -13.33
CA VAL A 177 -7.17 -8.39 -12.08
C VAL A 177 -7.71 -7.22 -11.27
N LEU A 178 -7.20 -6.00 -11.49
CA LEU A 178 -7.56 -4.84 -10.67
C LEU A 178 -8.93 -4.25 -11.01
N PRO A 179 -9.29 -4.02 -12.30
CA PRO A 179 -10.55 -3.36 -12.61
C PRO A 179 -11.78 -4.15 -12.13
N PRO A 180 -12.79 -3.48 -11.56
CA PRO A 180 -12.93 -2.01 -11.40
C PRO A 180 -12.59 -1.50 -9.98
N ARG A 181 -11.66 -2.15 -9.25
CA ARG A 181 -11.30 -1.75 -7.87
C ARG A 181 -10.69 -0.34 -7.85
N PRO A 182 -11.15 0.57 -6.96
CA PRO A 182 -10.61 1.92 -6.84
C PRO A 182 -9.11 1.97 -6.54
N LEU A 183 -8.35 2.72 -7.35
CA LEU A 183 -6.92 2.95 -7.19
C LEU A 183 -6.58 4.43 -7.28
N LEU A 184 -6.00 4.98 -6.21
CA LEU A 184 -5.39 6.30 -6.15
C LEU A 184 -3.87 6.16 -6.18
N MET A 185 -3.20 6.87 -7.08
CA MET A 185 -1.74 6.96 -7.13
C MET A 185 -1.31 8.42 -6.97
N LEU A 186 -0.39 8.68 -6.05
CA LEU A 186 0.10 10.01 -5.67
C LEU A 186 1.64 10.02 -5.83
N HIS A 187 2.18 10.90 -6.70
CA HIS A 187 3.61 10.85 -7.00
C HIS A 187 4.20 12.21 -7.33
N GLY A 188 5.44 12.44 -6.91
CA GLY A 188 6.21 13.63 -7.27
C GLY A 188 6.85 13.51 -8.65
N THR A 189 6.81 14.58 -9.47
CA THR A 189 7.41 14.54 -10.82
C THR A 189 8.93 14.59 -10.80
N ALA A 190 9.54 15.07 -9.71
CA ALA A 190 10.99 15.14 -9.52
C ALA A 190 11.52 14.01 -8.59
N ASP A 191 10.74 12.96 -8.35
CA ASP A 191 11.16 11.83 -7.52
C ASP A 191 12.26 11.03 -8.22
N SER A 192 13.50 11.19 -7.74
CA SER A 192 14.68 10.49 -8.24
C SER A 192 14.95 9.16 -7.52
N VAL A 193 14.30 8.91 -6.38
CA VAL A 193 14.42 7.65 -5.61
C VAL A 193 13.53 6.58 -6.23
N VAL A 194 12.25 6.90 -6.40
CA VAL A 194 11.27 6.08 -7.13
C VAL A 194 10.68 6.92 -8.25
N PRO A 195 11.18 6.85 -9.49
CA PRO A 195 10.64 7.66 -10.59
C PRO A 195 9.17 7.37 -10.88
N PRO A 196 8.40 8.41 -11.30
CA PRO A 196 6.97 8.30 -11.55
C PRO A 196 6.61 7.47 -12.80
N ASP A 197 7.59 7.11 -13.64
CA ASP A 197 7.35 6.40 -14.91
C ASP A 197 6.48 5.15 -14.74
N GLY A 198 6.70 4.39 -13.66
CA GLY A 198 5.94 3.16 -13.41
C GLY A 198 4.46 3.41 -13.15
N VAL A 199 4.11 4.43 -12.35
CA VAL A 199 2.69 4.77 -12.08
C VAL A 199 2.02 5.43 -13.27
N ILE A 200 2.77 6.20 -14.08
CA ILE A 200 2.29 6.79 -15.33
C ILE A 200 1.96 5.67 -16.32
N ALA A 201 2.89 4.73 -16.53
CA ALA A 201 2.68 3.60 -17.43
C ALA A 201 1.51 2.70 -16.97
N LEU A 202 1.34 2.49 -15.66
CA LEU A 202 0.20 1.72 -15.14
C LEU A 202 -1.13 2.46 -15.40
N GLU A 203 -1.17 3.76 -15.14
CA GLU A 203 -2.39 4.55 -15.37
C GLU A 203 -2.80 4.52 -16.86
N GLU A 204 -1.85 4.64 -17.78
CA GLU A 204 -2.09 4.54 -19.22
C GLU A 204 -2.68 3.18 -19.62
N LYS A 205 -2.17 2.08 -19.05
CA LYS A 205 -2.71 0.72 -19.27
C LYS A 205 -4.11 0.53 -18.69
N LEU A 206 -4.37 1.13 -17.51
CA LEU A 206 -5.64 0.97 -16.78
C LEU A 206 -6.75 1.89 -17.31
N ARG A 207 -6.43 3.08 -17.80
CA ARG A 207 -7.42 4.09 -18.22
C ARG A 207 -8.53 3.54 -19.14
N PRO A 208 -8.22 2.79 -20.22
CA PRO A 208 -9.28 2.22 -21.07
C PRO A 208 -10.14 1.19 -20.35
N LEU A 209 -9.59 0.45 -19.38
CA LEU A 209 -10.29 -0.55 -18.59
C LEU A 209 -11.23 0.06 -17.54
N TYR A 210 -10.98 1.32 -17.15
CA TYR A 210 -11.81 2.11 -16.24
C TYR A 210 -12.75 3.09 -16.95
N ALA A 211 -12.93 2.99 -18.27
CA ALA A 211 -13.78 3.91 -19.04
C ALA A 211 -15.21 4.01 -18.50
N SER A 212 -15.78 2.91 -18.00
CA SER A 212 -17.11 2.89 -17.36
C SER A 212 -17.11 3.31 -15.89
N PHE A 213 -15.94 3.47 -15.27
CA PHE A 213 -15.75 3.82 -13.85
C PHE A 213 -14.61 4.83 -13.66
N PRO A 214 -14.63 5.99 -14.38
CA PRO A 214 -13.47 6.90 -14.45
C PRO A 214 -13.10 7.53 -13.10
N ASP A 215 -14.03 7.56 -12.17
CA ASP A 215 -13.84 8.05 -10.81
C ASP A 215 -13.12 7.04 -9.88
N ARG A 216 -12.96 5.78 -10.31
CA ARG A 216 -12.26 4.72 -9.56
C ARG A 216 -10.77 4.60 -9.90
N LEU A 217 -10.26 5.36 -10.88
CA LEU A 217 -8.83 5.42 -11.19
C LEU A 217 -8.35 6.86 -11.15
N LYS A 218 -7.34 7.15 -10.33
CA LYS A 218 -6.75 8.48 -10.26
C LYS A 218 -5.25 8.41 -10.09
N LEU A 219 -4.53 9.12 -10.98
CA LEU A 219 -3.14 9.49 -10.80
C LEU A 219 -3.06 11.01 -10.55
N GLN A 220 -2.46 11.41 -9.42
CA GLN A 220 -2.14 12.79 -9.11
C GLN A 220 -0.62 12.94 -9.10
N LEU A 221 -0.11 13.71 -10.05
CA LEU A 221 1.29 14.12 -10.09
C LEU A 221 1.45 15.49 -9.42
N TYR A 222 2.52 15.63 -8.62
CA TYR A 222 2.89 16.85 -7.91
C TYR A 222 4.11 17.45 -8.61
N PRO A 223 3.97 18.60 -9.30
CA PRO A 223 5.07 19.24 -9.99
C PRO A 223 6.25 19.54 -9.04
N ASP A 224 7.46 19.28 -9.50
CA ASP A 224 8.72 19.55 -8.82
C ASP A 224 8.89 18.90 -7.43
N LEU A 225 7.95 18.07 -6.99
CA LEU A 225 8.05 17.31 -5.75
C LEU A 225 9.00 16.13 -5.93
N GLY A 226 9.95 15.97 -5.01
CA GLY A 226 10.84 14.83 -4.89
C GLY A 226 10.20 13.62 -4.21
N HIS A 227 11.02 12.83 -3.49
CA HIS A 227 10.55 11.67 -2.72
C HIS A 227 10.02 12.10 -1.34
N ASP A 228 9.05 13.02 -1.32
CA ASP A 228 8.46 13.60 -0.12
C ASP A 228 6.96 13.33 -0.07
N TYR A 229 6.45 13.11 1.17
CA TYR A 229 5.04 12.81 1.43
C TYR A 229 4.35 13.99 2.15
N PRO A 230 3.82 14.99 1.42
CA PRO A 230 3.12 16.14 1.99
C PRO A 230 1.73 15.75 2.54
N ASP A 231 1.21 16.56 3.47
CA ASP A 231 -0.09 16.37 4.11
C ASP A 231 -1.28 16.27 3.11
N ASP A 232 -1.18 16.92 1.94
CA ASP A 232 -2.20 16.80 0.90
C ASP A 232 -2.33 15.37 0.37
N MET A 233 -1.25 14.59 0.29
CA MET A 233 -1.32 13.17 -0.08
C MET A 233 -2.12 12.36 0.95
N LEU A 234 -1.92 12.62 2.25
CA LEU A 234 -2.69 11.97 3.30
C LEU A 234 -4.17 12.38 3.24
N THR A 235 -4.45 13.68 3.09
CA THR A 235 -5.82 14.20 2.96
C THR A 235 -6.56 13.53 1.82
N ARG A 236 -5.92 13.39 0.64
CA ARG A 236 -6.53 12.69 -0.51
C ARG A 236 -6.73 11.21 -0.26
N THR A 237 -5.79 10.57 0.42
CA THR A 237 -5.88 9.16 0.81
C THR A 237 -7.07 8.92 1.73
N CYS A 238 -7.27 9.76 2.74
CA CYS A 238 -8.41 9.65 3.66
C CYS A 238 -9.74 9.84 2.92
N ALA A 239 -9.87 10.90 2.11
CA ALA A 239 -11.06 11.14 1.29
C ALA A 239 -11.35 9.99 0.30
N TRP A 240 -10.31 9.32 -0.23
CA TRP A 240 -10.46 8.16 -1.09
C TRP A 240 -11.10 6.99 -0.37
N PHE A 241 -10.62 6.66 0.82
CA PHE A 241 -11.18 5.55 1.59
C PHE A 241 -12.55 5.87 2.18
N GLU A 242 -12.81 7.11 2.61
CA GLU A 242 -14.15 7.53 3.01
C GLU A 242 -15.15 7.29 1.88
N ARG A 243 -14.80 7.68 0.66
CA ARG A 243 -15.66 7.53 -0.51
C ARG A 243 -15.93 6.06 -0.87
N PHE A 244 -14.92 5.20 -0.84
CA PHE A 244 -15.03 3.85 -1.40
C PHE A 244 -15.19 2.73 -0.39
N LEU A 245 -15.03 3.03 0.92
CA LEU A 245 -15.21 2.04 1.98
C LEU A 245 -16.34 2.38 2.97
N LEU A 246 -16.74 3.67 3.07
CA LEU A 246 -17.78 4.10 4.00
C LEU A 246 -19.07 4.58 3.31
N ALA A 247 -19.05 4.87 2.00
CA ALA A 247 -20.27 5.18 1.29
C ALA A 247 -21.15 3.93 1.28
N ASP A 248 -22.35 4.04 1.84
CA ASP A 248 -23.34 2.98 1.80
C ASP A 248 -23.59 2.52 0.35
N ASP A 249 -23.69 1.21 0.12
CA ASP A 249 -24.11 0.58 -1.15
C ASP A 249 -25.58 0.93 -1.54
N SER A 250 -26.19 1.91 -0.89
CA SER A 250 -27.58 2.35 -1.13
C SER A 250 -27.80 3.09 -2.46
N GLY A 251 -26.77 3.11 -3.36
CA GLY A 251 -26.79 3.84 -4.63
C GLY A 251 -26.50 3.06 -5.92
N SER A 252 -26.25 1.75 -5.88
CA SER A 252 -26.04 0.95 -7.10
C SER A 252 -27.15 -0.11 -7.29
N GLY A 253 -28.38 0.37 -7.34
CA GLY A 253 -29.46 -0.36 -7.99
C GLY A 253 -29.60 0.22 -9.40
N LEU A 254 -29.06 -0.45 -10.42
CA LEU A 254 -29.59 -0.71 -11.76
C LEU A 254 -28.45 -1.14 -12.68
#